data_56eb9194ce9b5f692d6fc780e2b5b590
#
_entry.id   56eb9194ce9b5f692d6fc780e2b5b590
#
_cell.length_a   1.000
_cell.length_b   1.000
_cell.length_c   1.000
_cell.angle_alpha   90.00
_cell.angle_beta   90.00
_cell.angle_gamma   90.00
#
_symmetry.space_group_name_H-M   'P 1'
#
loop_
_entity.id
_entity.type
_entity.pdbx_description
1 polymer ?
#
loop_
_entity_poly.entity_id
_entity_poly.type
_entity_poly.pdbx_seq_one_letter_code
_entity_poly.pdbx_strand_id
1 'polypeptide(L)'
;KDLNPTIIYQNILNPKYEIEYPSRLSSEVVHLVSSLLRSKPMERVGCLSGGPADIRKHVFFQKDDFDWGKLLRLELPPPYVPKIKSETDVSNFDRIESKVDFFAGEPYDFSDARQWDVDF
;
A
#
# COMPACT_ATOMS: atom_id res chain seq x y z
N LYS A 1 -0.32 -21.10 2.55
CA LYS A 1 -1.04 -20.44 3.67
C LYS A 1 -2.35 -19.98 3.10
N ASP A 2 -3.45 -20.55 3.59
CA ASP A 2 -4.79 -20.17 3.19
C ASP A 2 -5.02 -18.72 3.56
N LEU A 3 -5.15 -17.89 2.53
CA LEU A 3 -5.53 -16.48 2.66
C LEU A 3 -7.07 -16.38 2.85
N ASN A 4 -7.60 -17.07 3.86
CA ASN A 4 -9.01 -16.92 4.19
C ASN A 4 -9.23 -15.51 4.79
N PRO A 5 -9.97 -14.62 4.11
CA PRO A 5 -10.19 -13.25 4.58
C PRO A 5 -10.75 -13.19 6.01
N THR A 6 -11.61 -14.16 6.38
CA THR A 6 -12.19 -14.22 7.72
C THR A 6 -11.14 -14.40 8.81
N ILE A 7 -10.12 -15.24 8.58
CA ILE A 7 -9.02 -15.43 9.53
C ILE A 7 -8.18 -14.16 9.62
N ILE A 8 -7.94 -13.48 8.50
CA ILE A 8 -7.20 -12.20 8.49
C ILE A 8 -7.94 -11.17 9.35
N TYR A 9 -9.26 -11.02 9.18
CA TYR A 9 -10.06 -10.09 9.99
C TYR A 9 -10.08 -10.46 11.46
N GLN A 10 -10.19 -11.74 11.80
CA GLN A 10 -10.11 -12.22 13.18
C GLN A 10 -8.76 -11.88 13.82
N ASN A 11 -7.66 -12.05 13.08
CA ASN A 11 -6.32 -11.72 13.58
C ASN A 11 -6.15 -10.20 13.79
N ILE A 12 -6.67 -9.37 12.87
CA ILE A 12 -6.62 -7.90 13.00
C ILE A 12 -7.41 -7.42 14.23
N LEU A 13 -8.54 -8.05 14.51
CA LEU A 13 -9.40 -7.68 15.64
C LEU A 13 -8.93 -8.26 16.98
N ASN A 14 -8.01 -9.23 16.96
CA ASN A 14 -7.51 -9.89 18.16
C ASN A 14 -6.40 -9.06 18.80
N PRO A 15 -6.61 -8.41 19.97
CA PRO A 15 -5.57 -7.58 20.62
C PRO A 15 -4.38 -8.39 21.14
N LYS A 16 -4.51 -9.73 21.22
CA LYS A 16 -3.44 -10.65 21.65
C LYS A 16 -2.71 -11.29 20.46
N TYR A 17 -3.07 -10.94 19.23
CA TYR A 17 -2.39 -11.48 18.06
C TYR A 17 -0.99 -10.87 17.94
N GLU A 18 0.01 -11.72 18.01
CA GLU A 18 1.41 -11.33 17.81
C GLU A 18 1.79 -11.51 16.35
N ILE A 19 2.30 -10.45 15.75
CA ILE A 19 2.77 -10.45 14.36
C ILE A 19 4.18 -11.03 14.34
N GLU A 20 4.34 -12.13 13.62
CA GLU A 20 5.66 -12.72 13.38
C GLU A 20 6.38 -11.97 12.26
N TYR A 21 7.54 -11.43 12.55
CA TYR A 21 8.38 -10.75 11.57
C TYR A 21 9.46 -11.69 11.05
N PRO A 22 9.65 -11.81 9.72
CA PRO A 22 10.73 -12.59 9.15
C PRO A 22 12.11 -12.09 9.64
N SER A 23 13.01 -13.01 9.98
CA SER A 23 14.36 -12.69 10.49
C SER A 23 15.24 -11.87 9.53
N ARG A 24 14.86 -11.81 8.24
CA ARG A 24 15.54 -11.00 7.21
C ARG A 24 15.24 -9.51 7.33
N LEU A 25 14.24 -9.10 8.12
CA LEU A 25 13.92 -7.69 8.32
C LEU A 25 14.87 -7.07 9.34
N SER A 26 15.31 -5.86 9.08
CA SER A 26 16.10 -5.11 10.04
C SER A 26 15.25 -4.67 11.23
N SER A 27 15.88 -4.39 12.36
CA SER A 27 15.21 -3.92 13.59
C SER A 27 14.42 -2.64 13.36
N GLU A 28 14.91 -1.75 12.51
CA GLU A 28 14.26 -0.47 12.19
C GLU A 28 12.98 -0.68 11.38
N VAL A 29 12.98 -1.65 10.43
CA VAL A 29 11.77 -2.02 9.68
C VAL A 29 10.74 -2.62 10.63
N VAL A 30 11.14 -3.56 11.48
CA VAL A 30 10.26 -4.18 12.48
C VAL A 30 9.67 -3.11 13.39
N HIS A 31 10.49 -2.18 13.89
CA HIS A 31 10.04 -1.09 14.75
C HIS A 31 9.02 -0.17 14.02
N LEU A 32 9.29 0.23 12.79
CA LEU A 32 8.38 1.05 12.00
C LEU A 32 7.03 0.34 11.79
N VAL A 33 7.06 -0.91 11.29
CA VAL A 33 5.85 -1.67 11.02
C VAL A 33 5.04 -1.93 12.29
N SER A 34 5.69 -2.32 13.41
CA SER A 34 5.01 -2.52 14.69
C SER A 34 4.37 -1.24 15.23
N SER A 35 5.02 -0.09 15.00
CA SER A 35 4.49 1.23 15.39
C SER A 35 3.30 1.67 14.56
N LEU A 36 3.23 1.26 13.28
CA LEU A 36 2.09 1.50 12.39
C LEU A 36 0.91 0.56 12.67
N LEU A 37 1.21 -0.66 13.16
CA LEU A 37 0.22 -1.72 13.38
C LEU A 37 -0.27 -1.81 14.85
N ARG A 38 -0.11 -0.74 15.66
CA ARG A 38 -0.69 -0.69 17.00
C ARG A 38 -2.20 -0.93 16.95
N SER A 39 -2.71 -1.76 17.86
CA SER A 39 -4.14 -2.09 17.92
C SER A 39 -5.01 -0.86 18.08
N LYS A 40 -4.58 0.07 18.96
CA LYS A 40 -5.28 1.35 19.14
C LYS A 40 -4.81 2.37 18.11
N PRO A 41 -5.69 2.92 17.26
CA PRO A 41 -5.31 3.90 16.24
C PRO A 41 -4.56 5.12 16.79
N MET A 42 -4.94 5.60 17.98
CA MET A 42 -4.32 6.76 18.62
C MET A 42 -2.86 6.53 19.07
N GLU A 43 -2.43 5.26 19.13
CA GLU A 43 -1.04 4.91 19.49
C GLU A 43 -0.17 4.68 18.24
N ARG A 44 -0.75 4.72 17.04
CA ARG A 44 -0.02 4.51 15.80
C ARG A 44 0.84 5.72 15.47
N VAL A 45 2.07 5.45 15.01
CA VAL A 45 2.89 6.52 14.44
C VAL A 45 2.14 7.13 13.24
N GLY A 46 2.12 8.45 13.14
CA GLY A 46 1.30 9.16 12.17
C GLY A 46 -0.06 9.63 12.71
N CYS A 47 -0.57 9.01 13.79
CA CYS A 47 -1.76 9.48 14.53
C CYS A 47 -1.39 10.23 15.82
N LEU A 48 -0.11 10.34 16.16
CA LEU A 48 0.40 11.11 17.27
C LEU A 48 0.40 12.61 16.96
N SER A 49 0.78 13.44 17.94
CA SER A 49 0.75 14.91 17.82
C SER A 49 1.55 15.47 16.63
N GLY A 50 2.61 14.79 16.20
CA GLY A 50 3.41 15.18 15.03
C GLY A 50 2.82 14.74 13.68
N GLY A 51 1.78 13.90 13.69
CA GLY A 51 1.12 13.43 12.47
C GLY A 51 2.10 12.74 11.51
N PRO A 52 1.99 12.98 10.19
CA PRO A 52 2.88 12.39 9.19
C PRO A 52 4.36 12.73 9.39
N ALA A 53 4.70 13.81 10.10
CA ALA A 53 6.07 14.17 10.38
C ALA A 53 6.77 13.16 11.30
N ASP A 54 6.03 12.49 12.18
CA ASP A 54 6.58 11.44 13.05
C ASP A 54 7.04 10.23 12.23
N ILE A 55 6.29 9.89 11.16
CA ILE A 55 6.70 8.83 10.23
C ILE A 55 7.97 9.26 9.49
N ARG A 56 8.04 10.48 8.98
CA ARG A 56 9.20 10.99 8.24
C ARG A 56 10.48 11.02 9.07
N LYS A 57 10.34 11.28 10.39
CA LYS A 57 11.46 11.32 11.34
C LYS A 57 11.86 9.95 11.87
N HIS A 58 11.15 8.89 11.51
CA HIS A 58 11.47 7.55 12.00
C HIS A 58 12.86 7.11 11.54
N VAL A 59 13.59 6.42 12.42
CA VAL A 59 14.98 5.99 12.19
C VAL A 59 15.17 5.21 10.88
N PHE A 60 14.16 4.49 10.43
CA PHE A 60 14.17 3.78 9.14
C PHE A 60 14.44 4.72 7.97
N PHE A 61 13.88 5.94 8.00
CA PHE A 61 14.05 6.94 6.93
C PHE A 61 15.23 7.89 7.17
N GLN A 62 15.97 7.72 8.27
CA GLN A 62 17.17 8.52 8.56
C GLN A 62 18.45 7.87 8.01
N LYS A 63 18.33 6.67 7.44
CA LYS A 63 19.44 5.93 6.85
C LYS A 63 19.64 6.34 5.39
N ASP A 64 20.88 6.15 4.92
CA ASP A 64 21.27 6.22 3.51
C ASP A 64 20.96 7.57 2.84
N ASP A 65 21.01 8.68 3.60
CA ASP A 65 20.72 10.04 3.10
C ASP A 65 19.37 10.17 2.38
N PHE A 66 18.37 9.40 2.84
CA PHE A 66 17.03 9.43 2.25
C PHE A 66 16.40 10.82 2.35
N ASP A 67 16.13 11.43 1.20
CA ASP A 67 15.59 12.78 1.08
C ASP A 67 14.15 12.74 0.55
N TRP A 68 13.20 13.12 1.41
CA TRP A 68 11.78 13.19 1.06
C TRP A 68 11.49 14.21 -0.05
N GLY A 69 12.25 15.31 -0.13
CA GLY A 69 12.12 16.29 -1.20
C GLY A 69 12.54 15.72 -2.56
N LYS A 70 13.66 14.99 -2.59
CA LYS A 70 14.10 14.28 -3.79
C LYS A 70 13.11 13.20 -4.20
N LEU A 71 12.54 12.45 -3.23
CA LEU A 71 11.51 11.47 -3.54
C LEU A 71 10.29 12.12 -4.22
N LEU A 72 9.80 13.23 -3.68
CA LEU A 72 8.66 13.97 -4.25
C LEU A 72 8.93 14.47 -5.68
N ARG A 73 10.16 14.87 -5.97
CA ARG A 73 10.58 15.31 -7.31
C ARG A 73 11.00 14.17 -8.23
N LEU A 74 10.86 12.91 -7.78
CA LEU A 74 11.29 11.70 -8.53
C LEU A 74 12.78 11.69 -8.87
N GLU A 75 13.63 12.29 -8.04
CA GLU A 75 15.07 12.40 -8.23
C GLU A 75 15.83 11.23 -7.57
N LEU A 76 15.17 10.46 -6.71
CA LEU A 76 15.80 9.28 -6.11
C LEU A 76 15.75 8.10 -7.08
N PRO A 77 16.86 7.38 -7.26
CA PRO A 77 16.83 6.15 -8.04
C PRO A 77 15.92 5.12 -7.36
N PRO A 78 14.99 4.50 -8.10
CA PRO A 78 14.12 3.49 -7.53
C PRO A 78 14.94 2.25 -7.15
N PRO A 79 14.64 1.57 -6.02
CA PRO A 79 15.35 0.37 -5.59
C PRO A 79 15.13 -0.82 -6.52
N TYR A 80 14.09 -0.76 -7.33
CA TYR A 80 13.77 -1.77 -8.34
C TYR A 80 13.24 -1.10 -9.60
N VAL A 81 13.84 -1.45 -10.72
CA VAL A 81 13.39 -1.04 -12.07
C VAL A 81 12.89 -2.28 -12.78
N PRO A 82 11.58 -2.38 -13.09
CA PRO A 82 11.05 -3.52 -13.82
C PRO A 82 11.66 -3.59 -15.23
N LYS A 83 11.98 -4.82 -15.67
CA LYS A 83 12.43 -5.05 -17.05
C LYS A 83 11.21 -5.11 -17.94
N ILE A 84 11.05 -4.13 -18.82
CA ILE A 84 9.99 -4.05 -19.81
C ILE A 84 10.58 -4.03 -21.21
N LYS A 85 9.89 -4.64 -22.17
CA LYS A 85 10.31 -4.69 -23.59
C LYS A 85 9.75 -3.52 -24.38
N SER A 86 8.63 -2.96 -23.95
CA SER A 86 7.94 -1.82 -24.54
C SER A 86 7.07 -1.12 -23.49
N GLU A 87 6.56 0.06 -23.79
CA GLU A 87 5.65 0.81 -22.91
C GLU A 87 4.35 0.05 -22.62
N THR A 88 3.95 -0.86 -23.50
CA THR A 88 2.75 -1.70 -23.37
C THR A 88 3.07 -3.12 -22.91
N ASP A 89 4.27 -3.38 -22.40
CA ASP A 89 4.66 -4.71 -21.94
C ASP A 89 3.93 -5.10 -20.65
N VAL A 90 3.09 -6.13 -20.75
CA VAL A 90 2.33 -6.71 -19.65
C VAL A 90 2.97 -7.97 -19.07
N SER A 91 4.21 -8.29 -19.43
CA SER A 91 4.88 -9.54 -19.01
C SER A 91 5.11 -9.67 -17.50
N ASN A 92 5.05 -8.54 -16.76
CA ASN A 92 5.16 -8.50 -15.29
C ASN A 92 3.82 -8.71 -14.57
N PHE A 93 2.72 -8.89 -15.30
CA PHE A 93 1.38 -9.10 -14.75
C PHE A 93 0.91 -10.53 -15.05
N ASP A 94 0.14 -11.09 -14.13
CA ASP A 94 -0.51 -12.38 -14.36
C ASP A 94 -1.51 -12.26 -15.52
N ARG A 95 -1.54 -13.29 -16.38
CA ARG A 95 -2.55 -13.36 -17.42
C ARG A 95 -3.89 -13.72 -16.79
N ILE A 96 -4.79 -12.76 -16.74
CA ILE A 96 -6.17 -12.99 -16.33
C ILE A 96 -6.95 -13.37 -17.58
N GLU A 97 -7.32 -14.65 -17.70
CA GLU A 97 -8.28 -15.08 -18.71
C GLU A 97 -9.67 -14.60 -18.25
N SER A 98 -10.05 -13.41 -18.69
CA SER A 98 -11.42 -12.94 -18.49
C SER A 98 -12.35 -13.77 -19.36
N LYS A 99 -13.14 -14.65 -18.72
CA LYS A 99 -14.27 -15.33 -19.36
C LYS A 99 -15.49 -14.41 -19.50
N VAL A 100 -15.42 -13.22 -18.94
CA VAL A 100 -16.48 -12.22 -18.98
C VAL A 100 -16.05 -11.12 -19.92
N ASP A 101 -16.73 -11.00 -21.03
CA ASP A 101 -16.63 -9.83 -21.88
C ASP A 101 -17.38 -8.69 -21.19
N PHE A 102 -16.65 -7.84 -20.48
CA PHE A 102 -17.21 -6.66 -19.80
C PHE A 102 -17.84 -5.67 -20.77
N PHE A 103 -17.55 -5.79 -22.06
CA PHE A 103 -18.08 -4.93 -23.13
C PHE A 103 -19.18 -5.59 -23.97
N ALA A 104 -19.54 -6.85 -23.68
CA ALA A 104 -20.62 -7.57 -24.35
C ALA A 104 -22.04 -7.15 -23.88
N GLY A 105 -22.13 -6.19 -22.95
CA GLY A 105 -23.39 -5.56 -22.57
C GLY A 105 -23.81 -4.49 -23.59
N GLU A 106 -25.11 -4.14 -23.56
CA GLU A 106 -25.61 -2.96 -24.27
C GLU A 106 -24.73 -1.76 -23.93
N PRO A 107 -24.41 -0.89 -24.90
CA PRO A 107 -23.63 0.32 -24.61
C PRO A 107 -24.26 1.09 -23.47
N TYR A 108 -23.48 1.40 -22.44
CA TYR A 108 -23.99 2.17 -21.32
C TYR A 108 -24.47 3.53 -21.84
N ASP A 109 -25.76 3.79 -21.69
CA ASP A 109 -26.33 5.07 -22.08
C ASP A 109 -26.00 6.12 -21.01
N PHE A 110 -25.04 6.96 -21.31
CA PHE A 110 -24.63 8.07 -20.46
C PHE A 110 -25.62 9.24 -20.48
N SER A 111 -26.68 9.20 -21.30
CA SER A 111 -27.64 10.31 -21.40
C SER A 111 -28.48 10.49 -20.12
N ASP A 112 -28.64 9.41 -19.34
CA ASP A 112 -29.34 9.43 -18.02
C ASP A 112 -28.37 9.29 -16.84
N ALA A 113 -27.06 9.34 -17.10
CA ALA A 113 -26.07 9.40 -16.02
C ALA A 113 -26.25 10.74 -15.29
N ARG A 114 -27.01 10.73 -14.20
CA ARG A 114 -26.95 11.83 -13.22
C ARG A 114 -25.49 12.00 -12.89
N GLN A 115 -25.00 13.21 -13.07
CA GLN A 115 -23.62 13.55 -12.73
C GLN A 115 -23.42 13.20 -11.25
N TRP A 116 -22.88 12.02 -11.00
CA TRP A 116 -22.61 11.50 -9.64
C TRP A 116 -21.46 12.27 -8.96
N ASP A 117 -20.75 13.08 -9.72
CA ASP A 117 -19.54 13.86 -9.36
C ASP A 117 -19.82 15.37 -9.23
N VAL A 118 -21.08 15.81 -9.31
CA VAL A 118 -21.43 17.27 -9.27
C VAL A 118 -21.15 17.90 -7.91
N ASP A 119 -21.07 17.09 -6.85
CA ASP A 119 -20.88 17.55 -5.47
C ASP A 119 -19.48 17.23 -4.90
N PHE A 120 -18.51 16.88 -5.74
CA PHE A 120 -17.11 16.67 -5.35
C PHE A 120 -16.24 17.88 -5.67
#